data_1452b76d2f1eaf608b35e12cc5542d2d
#
_entry.id   1452b76d2f1eaf608b35e12cc5542d2d
#
_cell.length_a   1.000
_cell.length_b   1.000
_cell.length_c   1.000
_cell.angle_alpha   90.00
_cell.angle_beta   90.00
_cell.angle_gamma   90.00
#
_symmetry.space_group_name_H-M   'P 1'
#
loop_
_entity.id
_entity.type
_entity.pdbx_description
1 polymer ?
#
loop_
_entity_poly.entity_id
_entity_poly.type
_entity_poly.pdbx_seq_one_letter_code
_entity_poly.pdbx_strand_id
1 'polypeptide(L)'
;MTQIARPIFHAVQELAVGSLFCLALLPSGLVRRGFFQTCVLILAVAVGLGVCVIPTPPSTILLLALLLYGASLWMSDARWPRLLLRLSLALGTLGMFAPSFMSIGSIGGSPLLSVAIAQVLNTLASALLLGSTLIGMLLGHYYLRDPQLPVALIRRLADLFLLATVLQGLLLVVNLGALYLFGGAEAVARISLLSTSYGAVFLGRLFVGILGSFVLGCVIWDTLRIPNVQAATGFFYIAILTVTIGEFLGRYLWHSTSIPF
;
A
#
# COMPACT_ATOMS: atom_id res chain seq x y z
N MET A 1 -18.39 14.10 7.44
CA MET A 1 -18.19 12.86 6.63
C MET A 1 -16.92 12.92 5.77
N THR A 2 -16.53 14.06 5.22
CA THR A 2 -15.35 14.18 4.31
C THR A 2 -13.99 13.93 4.97
N GLN A 3 -13.83 14.17 6.29
CA GLN A 3 -12.53 14.01 6.98
C GLN A 3 -12.07 12.55 7.13
N ILE A 4 -12.98 11.61 7.27
CA ILE A 4 -12.66 10.17 7.39
C ILE A 4 -12.62 9.49 6.01
N ALA A 5 -13.43 9.96 5.07
CA ALA A 5 -13.51 9.33 3.75
C ALA A 5 -12.24 9.51 2.90
N ARG A 6 -11.55 10.66 3.00
CA ARG A 6 -10.30 10.91 2.27
C ARG A 6 -9.15 9.93 2.62
N PRO A 7 -8.83 9.71 3.91
CA PRO A 7 -7.83 8.70 4.30
C PRO A 7 -8.10 7.30 3.76
N ILE A 8 -9.36 6.83 3.83
CA ILE A 8 -9.76 5.52 3.31
C ILE A 8 -9.54 5.47 1.80
N PHE A 9 -9.94 6.51 1.10
CA PHE A 9 -9.80 6.58 -0.35
C PHE A 9 -8.33 6.50 -0.81
N HIS A 10 -7.42 7.22 -0.14
CA HIS A 10 -5.99 7.15 -0.44
C HIS A 10 -5.43 5.75 -0.17
N ALA A 11 -5.78 5.13 0.96
CA ALA A 11 -5.35 3.77 1.28
C ALA A 11 -5.83 2.75 0.23
N VAL A 12 -7.05 2.90 -0.31
CA VAL A 12 -7.56 2.03 -1.39
C VAL A 12 -6.79 2.22 -2.70
N GLN A 13 -6.42 3.45 -3.05
CA GLN A 13 -5.59 3.69 -4.24
C GLN A 13 -4.19 3.07 -4.08
N GLU A 14 -3.57 3.22 -2.92
CA GLU A 14 -2.27 2.62 -2.61
C GLU A 14 -2.32 1.10 -2.63
N LEU A 15 -3.38 0.52 -2.05
CA LEU A 15 -3.64 -0.92 -2.12
C LEU A 15 -3.70 -1.39 -3.59
N ALA A 16 -4.44 -0.67 -4.44
CA ALA A 16 -4.60 -1.05 -5.85
C ALA A 16 -3.29 -0.95 -6.62
N VAL A 17 -2.56 0.17 -6.48
CA VAL A 17 -1.30 0.40 -7.19
C VAL A 17 -0.21 -0.58 -6.72
N GLY A 18 -0.07 -0.78 -5.40
CA GLY A 18 0.88 -1.73 -4.85
C GLY A 18 0.57 -3.17 -5.25
N SER A 19 -0.72 -3.54 -5.31
CA SER A 19 -1.14 -4.86 -5.79
C SER A 19 -0.84 -5.05 -7.28
N LEU A 20 -1.07 -4.04 -8.13
CA LEU A 20 -0.69 -4.08 -9.54
C LEU A 20 0.82 -4.25 -9.72
N PHE A 21 1.63 -3.58 -8.89
CA PHE A 21 3.07 -3.77 -8.87
C PHE A 21 3.45 -5.21 -8.51
N CYS A 22 2.87 -5.77 -7.44
CA CYS A 22 3.10 -7.15 -7.04
C CYS A 22 2.67 -8.15 -8.13
N LEU A 23 1.52 -7.91 -8.78
CA LEU A 23 1.07 -8.73 -9.92
C LEU A 23 2.03 -8.67 -11.10
N ALA A 24 2.66 -7.51 -11.35
CA ALA A 24 3.64 -7.36 -12.42
C ALA A 24 4.93 -8.15 -12.17
N LEU A 25 5.25 -8.45 -10.90
CA LEU A 25 6.39 -9.28 -10.50
C LEU A 25 6.12 -10.80 -10.64
N LEU A 26 4.85 -11.20 -10.75
CA LEU A 26 4.49 -12.61 -10.90
C LEU A 26 4.61 -13.05 -12.36
N PRO A 27 5.29 -14.16 -12.63
CA PRO A 27 5.44 -14.68 -13.99
C PRO A 27 4.11 -15.24 -14.51
N SER A 28 3.56 -14.59 -15.52
CA SER A 28 2.27 -14.98 -16.16
C SER A 28 2.29 -16.37 -16.82
N GLY A 29 3.45 -16.99 -16.95
CA GLY A 29 3.58 -18.36 -17.46
C GLY A 29 3.43 -19.46 -16.40
N LEU A 30 3.68 -19.13 -15.11
CA LEU A 30 3.57 -20.07 -14.00
C LEU A 30 2.21 -19.97 -13.29
N VAL A 31 1.68 -18.75 -13.17
CA VAL A 31 0.41 -18.51 -12.49
C VAL A 31 -0.71 -18.45 -13.52
N ARG A 32 -1.80 -19.18 -13.30
CA ARG A 32 -2.93 -19.24 -14.24
C ARG A 32 -3.65 -17.89 -14.34
N ARG A 33 -4.19 -17.58 -15.51
CA ARG A 33 -4.94 -16.33 -15.76
C ARG A 33 -6.08 -16.07 -14.77
N GLY A 34 -6.74 -17.14 -14.29
CA GLY A 34 -7.82 -17.05 -13.30
C GLY A 34 -7.41 -16.37 -11.99
N PHE A 35 -6.16 -16.53 -11.55
CA PHE A 35 -5.63 -15.81 -10.40
C PHE A 35 -5.61 -14.29 -10.64
N PHE A 36 -5.05 -13.86 -11.78
CA PHE A 36 -5.02 -12.45 -12.15
C PHE A 36 -6.43 -11.86 -12.29
N GLN A 37 -7.38 -12.61 -12.87
CA GLN A 37 -8.78 -12.19 -12.98
C GLN A 37 -9.40 -11.95 -11.60
N THR A 38 -9.22 -12.87 -10.65
CA THR A 38 -9.71 -12.72 -9.27
C THR A 38 -9.10 -11.50 -8.58
N CYS A 39 -7.78 -11.31 -8.70
CA CYS A 39 -7.10 -10.15 -8.11
C CYS A 39 -7.63 -8.84 -8.68
N VAL A 40 -7.75 -8.74 -10.01
CA VAL A 40 -8.26 -7.52 -10.68
C VAL A 40 -9.70 -7.24 -10.30
N LEU A 41 -10.54 -8.27 -10.19
CA LEU A 41 -11.93 -8.11 -9.75
C LEU A 41 -11.99 -7.51 -8.33
N ILE A 42 -11.21 -8.03 -7.39
CA ILE A 42 -11.13 -7.51 -6.02
C ILE A 42 -10.70 -6.04 -6.03
N LEU A 43 -9.65 -5.71 -6.80
CA LEU A 43 -9.15 -4.34 -6.91
C LEU A 43 -10.16 -3.41 -7.57
N ALA A 44 -10.83 -3.85 -8.64
CA ALA A 44 -11.85 -3.06 -9.33
C ALA A 44 -13.06 -2.77 -8.42
N VAL A 45 -13.48 -3.76 -7.63
CA VAL A 45 -14.55 -3.56 -6.63
C VAL A 45 -14.11 -2.56 -5.55
N ALA A 46 -12.90 -2.72 -5.00
CA ALA A 46 -12.39 -1.82 -3.96
C ALA A 46 -12.27 -0.37 -4.45
N VAL A 47 -11.66 -0.17 -5.63
CA VAL A 47 -11.52 1.17 -6.24
C VAL A 47 -12.89 1.72 -6.67
N GLY A 48 -13.77 0.86 -7.21
CA GLY A 48 -15.13 1.24 -7.61
C GLY A 48 -15.96 1.74 -6.42
N LEU A 49 -15.93 1.07 -5.28
CA LEU A 49 -16.56 1.54 -4.05
C LEU A 49 -15.97 2.89 -3.61
N GLY A 50 -14.65 3.07 -3.71
CA GLY A 50 -14.00 4.35 -3.44
C GLY A 50 -14.50 5.48 -4.36
N VAL A 51 -14.63 5.20 -5.66
CA VAL A 51 -15.16 6.15 -6.66
C VAL A 51 -16.61 6.53 -6.40
N CYS A 52 -17.43 5.58 -5.94
CA CYS A 52 -18.83 5.87 -5.57
C CYS A 52 -18.93 6.82 -4.37
N VAL A 53 -17.96 6.80 -3.45
CA VAL A 53 -17.96 7.68 -2.27
C VAL A 53 -17.30 9.02 -2.57
N ILE A 54 -16.17 9.02 -3.25
CA ILE A 54 -15.42 10.24 -3.61
C ILE A 54 -14.93 10.10 -5.06
N PRO A 55 -15.71 10.56 -6.04
CA PRO A 55 -15.29 10.53 -7.43
C PRO A 55 -14.16 11.54 -7.66
N THR A 56 -12.96 11.05 -7.95
CA THR A 56 -11.82 11.87 -8.36
C THR A 56 -11.34 11.44 -9.74
N PRO A 57 -10.85 12.35 -10.60
CA PRO A 57 -10.35 11.97 -11.92
C PRO A 57 -9.29 10.86 -11.89
N PRO A 58 -8.28 10.88 -10.97
CA PRO A 58 -7.29 9.82 -10.91
C PRO A 58 -7.88 8.45 -10.57
N SER A 59 -8.86 8.38 -9.66
CA SER A 59 -9.47 7.09 -9.28
C SER A 59 -10.38 6.52 -10.36
N THR A 60 -11.12 7.37 -11.08
CA THR A 60 -11.94 6.93 -12.21
C THR A 60 -11.07 6.41 -13.35
N ILE A 61 -9.94 7.08 -13.64
CA ILE A 61 -8.96 6.61 -14.64
C ILE A 61 -8.38 5.25 -14.21
N LEU A 62 -8.00 5.09 -12.94
CA LEU A 62 -7.48 3.83 -12.42
C LEU A 62 -8.54 2.72 -12.53
N LEU A 63 -9.80 3.00 -12.18
CA LEU A 63 -10.88 2.03 -12.31
C LEU A 63 -11.07 1.58 -13.77
N LEU A 64 -11.11 2.52 -14.70
CA LEU A 64 -11.21 2.20 -16.12
C LEU A 64 -10.03 1.36 -16.61
N ALA A 65 -8.81 1.72 -16.19
CA ALA A 65 -7.60 0.96 -16.51
C ALA A 65 -7.65 -0.48 -15.95
N LEU A 66 -8.13 -0.67 -14.71
CA LEU A 66 -8.34 -1.98 -14.10
C LEU A 66 -9.38 -2.81 -14.86
N LEU A 67 -10.50 -2.21 -15.26
CA LEU A 67 -11.54 -2.89 -16.06
C LEU A 67 -11.03 -3.30 -17.45
N LEU A 68 -10.27 -2.44 -18.13
CA LEU A 68 -9.63 -2.76 -19.39
C LEU A 68 -8.58 -3.88 -19.24
N TYR A 69 -7.77 -3.82 -18.20
CA TYR A 69 -6.82 -4.89 -17.89
C TYR A 69 -7.56 -6.21 -17.61
N GLY A 70 -8.60 -6.18 -16.77
CA GLY A 70 -9.45 -7.35 -16.51
C GLY A 70 -10.05 -7.94 -17.79
N ALA A 71 -10.64 -7.12 -18.65
CA ALA A 71 -11.19 -7.56 -19.93
C ALA A 71 -10.12 -8.19 -20.84
N SER A 72 -8.90 -7.67 -20.84
CA SER A 72 -7.81 -8.22 -21.64
C SER A 72 -7.36 -9.62 -21.23
N LEU A 73 -7.59 -10.02 -19.98
CA LEU A 73 -7.26 -11.37 -19.49
C LEU A 73 -8.09 -12.49 -20.15
N TRP A 74 -9.20 -12.13 -20.81
CA TRP A 74 -10.01 -13.06 -21.62
C TRP A 74 -9.51 -13.19 -23.06
N MET A 75 -8.63 -12.29 -23.50
CA MET A 75 -8.07 -12.35 -24.85
C MET A 75 -7.03 -13.47 -24.96
N SER A 76 -6.95 -14.09 -26.15
CA SER A 76 -5.98 -15.15 -26.42
C SER A 76 -4.53 -14.61 -26.49
N ASP A 77 -4.34 -13.39 -26.98
CA ASP A 77 -3.02 -12.76 -27.11
C ASP A 77 -2.48 -12.31 -25.74
N ALA A 78 -1.30 -12.83 -25.37
CA ALA A 78 -0.63 -12.51 -24.12
C ALA A 78 0.04 -11.12 -24.08
N ARG A 79 0.06 -10.38 -25.21
CA ARG A 79 0.68 -9.04 -25.27
C ARG A 79 -0.19 -7.99 -24.59
N TRP A 80 -1.50 -8.02 -24.84
CA TRP A 80 -2.46 -7.05 -24.32
C TRP A 80 -2.55 -7.02 -22.79
N PRO A 81 -2.68 -8.16 -22.07
CA PRO A 81 -2.70 -8.15 -20.62
C PRO A 81 -1.42 -7.55 -20.01
N ARG A 82 -0.23 -7.83 -20.58
CA ARG A 82 1.02 -7.28 -20.08
C ARG A 82 1.12 -5.77 -20.31
N LEU A 83 0.69 -5.28 -21.48
CA LEU A 83 0.68 -3.85 -21.78
C LEU A 83 -0.29 -3.11 -20.87
N LEU A 84 -1.52 -3.61 -20.74
CA LEU A 84 -2.57 -2.97 -19.93
C LEU A 84 -2.26 -3.02 -18.44
N LEU A 85 -1.59 -4.08 -17.93
CA LEU A 85 -1.09 -4.10 -16.57
C LEU A 85 -0.07 -2.97 -16.32
N ARG A 86 0.89 -2.78 -17.23
CA ARG A 86 1.88 -1.69 -17.12
C ARG A 86 1.25 -0.31 -17.23
N LEU A 87 0.27 -0.14 -18.12
CA LEU A 87 -0.48 1.11 -18.25
C LEU A 87 -1.30 1.40 -16.99
N SER A 88 -2.01 0.41 -16.44
CA SER A 88 -2.76 0.58 -15.19
C SER A 88 -1.85 0.93 -14.02
N LEU A 89 -0.67 0.30 -13.94
CA LEU A 89 0.34 0.63 -12.94
C LEU A 89 0.86 2.07 -13.12
N ALA A 90 1.19 2.49 -14.33
CA ALA A 90 1.69 3.84 -14.61
C ALA A 90 0.62 4.92 -14.31
N LEU A 91 -0.62 4.72 -14.78
CA LEU A 91 -1.73 5.64 -14.52
C LEU A 91 -2.08 5.71 -13.03
N GLY A 92 -2.07 4.55 -12.35
CA GLY A 92 -2.30 4.47 -10.91
C GLY A 92 -1.24 5.18 -10.10
N THR A 93 0.06 4.99 -10.43
CA THR A 93 1.17 5.69 -9.75
C THR A 93 1.10 7.20 -9.95
N LEU A 94 0.84 7.67 -11.16
CA LEU A 94 0.67 9.10 -11.43
C LEU A 94 -0.51 9.69 -10.62
N GLY A 95 -1.64 8.98 -10.60
CA GLY A 95 -2.83 9.41 -9.85
C GLY A 95 -2.63 9.41 -8.34
N MET A 96 -1.85 8.45 -7.82
CA MET A 96 -1.53 8.32 -6.40
C MET A 96 -0.71 9.50 -5.88
N PHE A 97 0.16 10.10 -6.70
CA PHE A 97 0.98 11.24 -6.32
C PHE A 97 0.30 12.60 -6.50
N ALA A 98 -0.80 12.68 -7.22
CA ALA A 98 -1.50 13.94 -7.47
C ALA A 98 -1.82 14.73 -6.17
N PRO A 99 -2.31 14.10 -5.06
CA PRO A 99 -2.56 14.81 -3.81
C PRO A 99 -1.28 15.33 -3.14
N SER A 100 -0.15 14.63 -3.30
CA SER A 100 1.13 15.02 -2.72
C SER A 100 1.63 16.33 -3.33
N PHE A 101 1.43 16.53 -4.63
CA PHE A 101 1.79 17.76 -5.31
C PHE A 101 0.82 18.92 -5.01
N MET A 102 -0.46 18.64 -4.77
CA MET A 102 -1.46 19.66 -4.43
C MET A 102 -1.31 20.21 -3.01
N SER A 103 -0.80 19.43 -2.07
CA SER A 103 -0.61 19.82 -0.67
C SER A 103 0.65 20.66 -0.41
N ILE A 104 1.51 20.80 -1.39
CA ILE A 104 2.79 21.53 -1.30
C ILE A 104 2.64 23.00 -0.88
N GLY A 105 1.50 23.63 -1.15
CA GLY A 105 1.26 25.05 -0.83
C GLY A 105 0.93 25.38 0.64
N SER A 106 0.76 24.37 1.52
CA SER A 106 0.15 24.59 2.84
C SER A 106 1.08 24.45 4.05
N ILE A 107 2.37 24.11 3.85
CA ILE A 107 3.30 23.87 4.96
C ILE A 107 4.31 25.01 5.06
N GLY A 108 4.06 25.94 6.00
CA GLY A 108 4.95 27.08 6.27
C GLY A 108 6.35 26.64 6.73
N GLY A 109 7.39 27.20 6.15
CA GLY A 109 8.76 27.21 6.67
C GLY A 109 9.69 26.05 6.29
N SER A 110 9.20 24.90 5.83
CA SER A 110 10.08 23.82 5.33
C SER A 110 10.30 23.94 3.82
N PRO A 111 11.47 23.58 3.29
CA PRO A 111 11.67 23.57 1.84
C PRO A 111 10.66 22.62 1.18
N LEU A 112 9.79 23.20 0.37
CA LEU A 112 8.67 22.54 -0.34
C LEU A 112 9.02 21.16 -0.94
N LEU A 113 10.25 21.04 -1.45
CA LEU A 113 10.72 19.82 -2.11
C LEU A 113 10.94 18.67 -1.14
N SER A 114 11.46 18.92 0.07
CA SER A 114 11.75 17.85 1.04
C SER A 114 10.50 17.19 1.58
N VAL A 115 9.44 17.94 1.81
CA VAL A 115 8.14 17.42 2.28
C VAL A 115 7.46 16.61 1.18
N ALA A 116 7.50 17.07 -0.06
CA ALA A 116 6.96 16.35 -1.20
C ALA A 116 7.70 15.00 -1.42
N ILE A 117 9.03 14.99 -1.33
CA ILE A 117 9.82 13.77 -1.44
C ILE A 117 9.46 12.79 -0.29
N ALA A 118 9.42 13.28 0.95
CA ALA A 118 9.05 12.46 2.10
C ALA A 118 7.68 11.83 1.91
N GLN A 119 6.71 12.57 1.42
CA GLN A 119 5.36 12.08 1.16
C GLN A 119 5.31 11.06 0.03
N VAL A 120 6.01 11.30 -1.08
CA VAL A 120 6.12 10.34 -2.18
C VAL A 120 6.71 9.02 -1.68
N LEU A 121 7.79 9.06 -0.89
CA LEU A 121 8.43 7.87 -0.33
C LEU A 121 7.50 7.11 0.62
N ASN A 122 6.79 7.81 1.52
CA ASN A 122 5.80 7.18 2.40
C ASN A 122 4.68 6.52 1.60
N THR A 123 4.14 7.21 0.60
CA THR A 123 3.07 6.69 -0.25
C THR A 123 3.51 5.45 -1.03
N LEU A 124 4.76 5.43 -1.54
CA LEU A 124 5.32 4.23 -2.18
C LEU A 124 5.49 3.07 -1.20
N ALA A 125 6.03 3.34 0.00
CA ALA A 125 6.20 2.31 1.02
C ALA A 125 4.85 1.74 1.47
N SER A 126 3.83 2.58 1.65
CA SER A 126 2.44 2.16 1.95
C SER A 126 1.85 1.30 0.84
N ALA A 127 2.01 1.72 -0.41
CA ALA A 127 1.52 0.95 -1.56
C ALA A 127 2.19 -0.43 -1.64
N LEU A 128 3.51 -0.50 -1.46
CA LEU A 128 4.24 -1.77 -1.45
C LEU A 128 3.79 -2.66 -0.29
N LEU A 129 3.58 -2.09 0.90
CA LEU A 129 3.16 -2.82 2.09
C LEU A 129 1.76 -3.40 1.91
N LEU A 130 0.78 -2.58 1.53
CA LEU A 130 -0.60 -3.01 1.28
C LEU A 130 -0.67 -4.03 0.13
N GLY A 131 0.02 -3.75 -0.98
CA GLY A 131 -0.01 -4.60 -2.16
C GLY A 131 0.66 -5.95 -1.93
N SER A 132 1.83 -5.99 -1.30
CA SER A 132 2.52 -7.26 -1.00
C SER A 132 1.73 -8.12 -0.02
N THR A 133 1.05 -7.50 0.93
CA THR A 133 0.21 -8.22 1.90
C THR A 133 -1.03 -8.81 1.23
N LEU A 134 -1.76 -8.02 0.42
CA LEU A 134 -2.96 -8.51 -0.26
C LEU A 134 -2.62 -9.61 -1.28
N ILE A 135 -1.64 -9.37 -2.15
CA ILE A 135 -1.26 -10.37 -3.15
C ILE A 135 -0.60 -11.59 -2.50
N GLY A 136 0.16 -11.41 -1.41
CA GLY A 136 0.70 -12.52 -0.62
C GLY A 136 -0.40 -13.40 -0.03
N MET A 137 -1.43 -12.79 0.54
CA MET A 137 -2.61 -13.50 1.05
C MET A 137 -3.36 -14.26 -0.06
N LEU A 138 -3.66 -13.58 -1.18
CA LEU A 138 -4.38 -14.19 -2.31
C LEU A 138 -3.57 -15.31 -2.97
N LEU A 139 -2.26 -15.11 -3.14
CA LEU A 139 -1.37 -16.11 -3.70
C LEU A 139 -1.25 -17.31 -2.76
N GLY A 140 -1.10 -17.09 -1.45
CA GLY A 140 -1.09 -18.13 -0.45
C GLY A 140 -2.37 -18.99 -0.48
N HIS A 141 -3.54 -18.34 -0.59
CA HIS A 141 -4.80 -19.06 -0.80
C HIS A 141 -4.83 -19.85 -2.11
N TYR A 142 -4.22 -19.29 -3.17
CA TYR A 142 -4.15 -19.95 -4.47
C TYR A 142 -3.27 -21.20 -4.46
N TYR A 143 -2.25 -21.32 -3.59
CA TYR A 143 -1.45 -22.52 -3.38
C TYR A 143 -2.28 -23.72 -2.90
N LEU A 144 -3.39 -23.49 -2.22
CA LEU A 144 -4.30 -24.57 -1.84
C LEU A 144 -4.92 -25.26 -3.07
N ARG A 145 -5.05 -24.51 -4.17
CA ARG A 145 -5.61 -24.99 -5.43
C ARG A 145 -4.55 -25.53 -6.40
N ASP A 146 -3.33 -25.01 -6.32
CA ASP A 146 -2.20 -25.39 -7.16
C ASP A 146 -0.92 -25.54 -6.31
N PRO A 147 -0.75 -26.70 -5.63
CA PRO A 147 0.38 -26.94 -4.73
C PRO A 147 1.74 -27.04 -5.44
N GLN A 148 1.75 -27.15 -6.78
CA GLN A 148 2.98 -27.28 -7.56
C GLN A 148 3.66 -25.93 -7.84
N LEU A 149 3.05 -24.81 -7.46
CA LEU A 149 3.66 -23.49 -7.62
C LEU A 149 4.97 -23.38 -6.82
N PRO A 150 6.01 -22.78 -7.41
CA PRO A 150 7.28 -22.57 -6.71
C PRO A 150 7.11 -21.67 -5.49
N VAL A 151 7.51 -22.11 -4.30
CA VAL A 151 7.46 -21.33 -3.04
C VAL A 151 8.22 -20.00 -3.15
N ALA A 152 9.15 -19.87 -4.10
CA ALA A 152 9.87 -18.64 -4.38
C ALA A 152 8.94 -17.45 -4.71
N LEU A 153 7.75 -17.70 -5.25
CA LEU A 153 6.82 -16.60 -5.59
C LEU A 153 6.25 -15.93 -4.34
N ILE A 154 5.75 -16.72 -3.39
CA ILE A 154 5.21 -16.17 -2.14
C ILE A 154 6.34 -15.64 -1.24
N ARG A 155 7.53 -16.23 -1.30
CA ARG A 155 8.71 -15.72 -0.58
C ARG A 155 9.10 -14.32 -1.04
N ARG A 156 9.11 -14.04 -2.34
CA ARG A 156 9.36 -12.69 -2.87
C ARG A 156 8.36 -11.66 -2.34
N LEU A 157 7.09 -12.04 -2.20
CA LEU A 157 6.07 -11.14 -1.62
C LEU A 157 6.29 -10.93 -0.12
N ALA A 158 6.74 -11.95 0.62
CA ALA A 158 7.13 -11.82 2.02
C ALA A 158 8.35 -10.93 2.20
N ASP A 159 9.36 -11.05 1.31
CA ASP A 159 10.54 -10.17 1.31
C ASP A 159 10.15 -8.72 1.04
N LEU A 160 9.25 -8.46 0.07
CA LEU A 160 8.73 -7.13 -0.22
C LEU A 160 7.92 -6.56 0.95
N PHE A 161 7.09 -7.39 1.59
CA PHE A 161 6.32 -7.01 2.77
C PHE A 161 7.25 -6.57 3.91
N LEU A 162 8.27 -7.37 4.22
CA LEU A 162 9.23 -7.06 5.27
C LEU A 162 10.04 -5.80 4.94
N LEU A 163 10.52 -5.68 3.70
CA LEU A 163 11.24 -4.50 3.22
C LEU A 163 10.37 -3.23 3.33
N ALA A 164 9.12 -3.29 2.88
CA ALA A 164 8.20 -2.16 2.94
C ALA A 164 7.92 -1.72 4.40
N THR A 165 7.78 -2.69 5.32
CA THR A 165 7.57 -2.40 6.74
C THR A 165 8.79 -1.72 7.37
N VAL A 166 10.01 -2.22 7.09
CA VAL A 166 11.26 -1.61 7.55
C VAL A 166 11.40 -0.20 6.98
N LEU A 167 11.12 -0.02 5.70
CA LEU A 167 11.17 1.28 5.04
C LEU A 167 10.19 2.27 5.69
N GLN A 168 8.97 1.86 6.00
CA GLN A 168 8.00 2.73 6.71
C GLN A 168 8.47 3.13 8.10
N GLY A 169 9.01 2.18 8.87
CA GLY A 169 9.58 2.49 10.18
C GLY A 169 10.73 3.49 10.10
N LEU A 170 11.63 3.31 9.13
CA LEU A 170 12.74 4.23 8.87
C LEU A 170 12.24 5.61 8.44
N LEU A 171 11.30 5.68 7.50
CA LEU A 171 10.72 6.94 7.04
C LEU A 171 10.02 7.69 8.17
N LEU A 172 9.31 7.00 9.06
CA LEU A 172 8.70 7.62 10.24
C LEU A 172 9.75 8.30 11.12
N VAL A 173 10.83 7.59 11.45
CA VAL A 173 11.92 8.15 12.29
C VAL A 173 12.60 9.32 11.60
N VAL A 174 12.92 9.18 10.31
CA VAL A 174 13.58 10.24 9.53
C VAL A 174 12.68 11.47 9.40
N ASN A 175 11.40 11.29 9.10
CA ASN A 175 10.47 12.42 8.94
C ASN A 175 10.25 13.18 10.25
N LEU A 176 10.02 12.47 11.37
CA LEU A 176 9.87 13.11 12.67
C LEU A 176 11.16 13.79 13.13
N GLY A 177 12.31 13.13 12.94
CA GLY A 177 13.62 13.68 13.26
C GLY A 177 13.95 14.94 12.43
N ALA A 178 13.70 14.90 11.12
CA ALA A 178 13.91 16.05 10.24
C ALA A 178 13.00 17.23 10.59
N LEU A 179 11.73 16.98 10.90
CA LEU A 179 10.80 18.03 11.34
C LEU A 179 11.20 18.61 12.69
N TYR A 180 11.67 17.80 13.63
CA TYR A 180 12.13 18.27 14.94
C TYR A 180 13.39 19.14 14.82
N LEU A 181 14.38 18.72 14.01
CA LEU A 181 15.67 19.39 13.90
C LEU A 181 15.62 20.63 12.98
N PHE A 182 14.83 20.59 11.92
CA PHE A 182 14.87 21.61 10.86
C PHE A 182 13.54 22.35 10.64
N GLY A 183 12.44 21.92 11.27
CA GLY A 183 11.10 22.43 10.98
C GLY A 183 10.69 23.70 11.74
N GLY A 184 11.52 24.19 12.68
CA GLY A 184 11.22 25.37 13.47
C GLY A 184 10.08 25.17 14.48
N ALA A 185 9.66 26.26 15.14
CA ALA A 185 8.69 26.22 16.26
C ALA A 185 7.33 25.65 15.84
N GLU A 186 6.86 25.96 14.62
CA GLU A 186 5.58 25.46 14.11
C GLU A 186 5.59 23.93 13.91
N ALA A 187 6.66 23.36 13.37
CA ALA A 187 6.81 21.92 13.20
C ALA A 187 6.88 21.20 14.54
N VAL A 188 7.60 21.75 15.52
CA VAL A 188 7.66 21.22 16.90
C VAL A 188 6.27 21.25 17.55
N ALA A 189 5.50 22.33 17.36
CA ALA A 189 4.12 22.39 17.84
C ALA A 189 3.23 21.33 17.20
N ARG A 190 3.39 21.02 15.90
CA ARG A 190 2.67 19.94 15.24
C ARG A 190 3.06 18.56 15.77
N ILE A 191 4.35 18.32 16.06
CA ILE A 191 4.82 17.09 16.69
C ILE A 191 4.21 16.92 18.11
N SER A 192 4.08 18.00 18.89
CA SER A 192 3.46 17.95 20.21
C SER A 192 1.99 17.52 20.17
N LEU A 193 1.27 17.79 19.06
CA LEU A 193 -0.10 17.31 18.88
C LEU A 193 -0.18 15.77 18.83
N LEU A 194 0.89 15.11 18.36
CA LEU A 194 0.95 13.64 18.34
C LEU A 194 0.91 13.03 19.75
N SER A 195 1.43 13.73 20.76
CA SER A 195 1.38 13.25 22.15
C SER A 195 0.13 13.75 22.90
N THR A 196 -0.36 14.94 22.59
CA THR A 196 -1.48 15.56 23.33
C THR A 196 -2.84 15.17 22.78
N SER A 197 -3.08 15.39 21.48
CA SER A 197 -4.39 15.24 20.87
C SER A 197 -4.57 13.92 20.11
N TYR A 198 -3.49 13.39 19.53
CA TYR A 198 -3.54 12.20 18.67
C TYR A 198 -2.73 11.02 19.22
N GLY A 199 -2.38 11.01 20.52
CA GLY A 199 -1.50 10.02 21.15
C GLY A 199 -1.95 8.58 20.91
N ALA A 200 -3.23 8.28 21.13
CA ALA A 200 -3.76 6.93 20.92
C ALA A 200 -3.67 6.48 19.45
N VAL A 201 -3.95 7.38 18.50
CA VAL A 201 -3.87 7.09 17.06
C VAL A 201 -2.42 6.87 16.63
N PHE A 202 -1.50 7.69 17.14
CA PHE A 202 -0.06 7.57 16.87
C PHE A 202 0.50 6.27 17.45
N LEU A 203 0.15 5.91 18.67
CA LEU A 203 0.54 4.63 19.28
C LEU A 203 -0.04 3.44 18.50
N GLY A 204 -1.30 3.53 18.07
CA GLY A 204 -1.91 2.53 17.18
C GLY A 204 -1.13 2.35 15.88
N ARG A 205 -0.73 3.48 15.22
CA ARG A 205 0.10 3.43 14.01
C ARG A 205 1.45 2.77 14.30
N LEU A 206 2.10 3.10 15.40
CA LEU A 206 3.43 2.58 15.76
C LEU A 206 3.36 1.10 16.12
N PHE A 207 2.49 0.71 17.06
CA PHE A 207 2.47 -0.65 17.60
C PHE A 207 1.73 -1.64 16.71
N VAL A 208 0.58 -1.28 16.15
CA VAL A 208 -0.19 -2.16 15.26
C VAL A 208 0.33 -2.06 13.83
N GLY A 209 0.41 -0.84 13.29
CA GLY A 209 0.74 -0.64 11.89
C GLY A 209 2.18 -0.99 11.54
N ILE A 210 3.17 -0.56 12.32
CA ILE A 210 4.59 -0.75 11.99
C ILE A 210 5.17 -1.95 12.74
N LEU A 211 5.16 -1.94 14.07
CA LEU A 211 5.80 -2.99 14.86
C LEU A 211 5.08 -4.33 14.70
N GLY A 212 3.75 -4.35 14.74
CA GLY A 212 2.96 -5.56 14.52
C GLY A 212 3.17 -6.15 13.13
N SER A 213 3.18 -5.29 12.09
CA SER A 213 3.48 -5.73 10.72
C SER A 213 4.91 -6.25 10.59
N PHE A 214 5.89 -5.64 11.26
CA PHE A 214 7.27 -6.12 11.27
C PHE A 214 7.39 -7.52 11.89
N VAL A 215 6.78 -7.72 13.06
CA VAL A 215 6.76 -9.03 13.73
C VAL A 215 6.10 -10.08 12.84
N LEU A 216 4.95 -9.76 12.24
CA LEU A 216 4.27 -10.66 11.31
C LEU A 216 5.14 -10.95 10.07
N GLY A 217 5.84 -9.96 9.54
CA GLY A 217 6.78 -10.15 8.43
C GLY A 217 7.90 -11.13 8.76
N CYS A 218 8.49 -11.01 9.94
CA CYS A 218 9.50 -11.94 10.43
C CYS A 218 8.94 -13.37 10.58
N VAL A 219 7.73 -13.51 11.14
CA VAL A 219 7.06 -14.82 11.30
C VAL A 219 6.71 -15.44 9.94
N ILE A 220 6.17 -14.66 9.00
CA ILE A 220 5.89 -15.13 7.64
C ILE A 220 7.18 -15.60 6.96
N TRP A 221 8.23 -14.80 7.05
CA TRP A 221 9.52 -15.12 6.44
C TRP A 221 10.13 -16.39 7.02
N ASP A 222 10.13 -16.54 8.36
CA ASP A 222 10.64 -17.74 9.03
C ASP A 222 9.82 -18.99 8.69
N THR A 223 8.48 -18.87 8.65
CA THR A 223 7.56 -19.93 8.25
C THR A 223 7.82 -20.44 6.83
N LEU A 224 8.23 -19.55 5.92
CA LEU A 224 8.56 -19.87 4.54
C LEU A 224 9.98 -20.45 4.38
N ARG A 225 10.85 -20.38 5.39
CA ARG A 225 12.13 -21.12 5.40
C ARG A 225 11.90 -22.63 5.43
N ILE A 226 10.92 -23.06 6.20
CA ILE A 226 10.43 -24.44 6.23
C ILE A 226 9.17 -24.46 5.35
N PRO A 227 9.19 -24.67 4.04
CA PRO A 227 8.19 -24.27 3.06
C PRO A 227 6.72 -24.58 3.44
N ASN A 228 6.27 -24.04 4.58
CA ASN A 228 4.92 -24.17 5.10
C ASN A 228 4.05 -23.00 4.61
N VAL A 229 3.60 -23.10 3.35
CA VAL A 229 2.79 -22.05 2.70
C VAL A 229 1.45 -21.86 3.41
N GLN A 230 0.86 -22.92 3.98
CA GLN A 230 -0.44 -22.82 4.66
C GLN A 230 -0.36 -21.93 5.91
N ALA A 231 0.66 -22.14 6.76
CA ALA A 231 0.86 -21.31 7.94
C ALA A 231 1.20 -19.87 7.55
N ALA A 232 2.10 -19.67 6.56
CA ALA A 232 2.42 -18.34 6.05
C ALA A 232 1.18 -17.60 5.52
N THR A 233 0.27 -18.31 4.83
CA THR A 233 -1.01 -17.74 4.38
C THR A 233 -1.87 -17.29 5.54
N GLY A 234 -1.96 -18.07 6.62
CA GLY A 234 -2.68 -17.69 7.84
C GLY A 234 -2.14 -16.38 8.44
N PHE A 235 -0.82 -16.20 8.47
CA PHE A 235 -0.20 -14.95 8.93
C PHE A 235 -0.44 -13.79 7.97
N PHE A 236 -0.50 -14.00 6.66
CA PHE A 236 -0.88 -12.95 5.71
C PHE A 236 -2.33 -12.48 5.91
N TYR A 237 -3.27 -13.34 6.34
CA TYR A 237 -4.63 -12.90 6.73
C TYR A 237 -4.63 -11.97 7.94
N ILE A 238 -3.77 -12.23 8.93
CA ILE A 238 -3.61 -11.32 10.06
C ILE A 238 -2.91 -10.03 9.60
N ALA A 239 -1.88 -10.16 8.77
CA ALA A 239 -1.11 -9.03 8.27
C ALA A 239 -1.96 -8.02 7.48
N ILE A 240 -2.90 -8.49 6.63
CA ILE A 240 -3.75 -7.55 5.87
C ILE A 240 -4.62 -6.68 6.80
N LEU A 241 -5.08 -7.23 7.93
CA LEU A 241 -5.84 -6.47 8.92
C LEU A 241 -4.96 -5.44 9.63
N THR A 242 -3.80 -5.86 10.15
CA THR A 242 -2.87 -4.96 10.87
C THR A 242 -2.35 -3.85 9.97
N VAL A 243 -1.96 -4.20 8.73
CA VAL A 243 -1.48 -3.23 7.74
C VAL A 243 -2.58 -2.24 7.35
N THR A 244 -3.79 -2.73 7.04
CA THR A 244 -4.90 -1.84 6.65
C THR A 244 -5.25 -0.86 7.76
N ILE A 245 -5.33 -1.34 9.02
CA ILE A 245 -5.57 -0.48 10.18
C ILE A 245 -4.42 0.53 10.33
N GLY A 246 -3.17 0.06 10.25
CA GLY A 246 -1.99 0.91 10.37
C GLY A 246 -1.95 2.01 9.32
N GLU A 247 -2.18 1.67 8.04
CA GLU A 247 -2.18 2.65 6.95
C GLU A 247 -3.32 3.66 7.08
N PHE A 248 -4.50 3.21 7.49
CA PHE A 248 -5.61 4.12 7.77
C PHE A 248 -5.26 5.11 8.89
N LEU A 249 -4.66 4.65 10.00
CA LEU A 249 -4.23 5.53 11.09
C LEU A 249 -3.14 6.51 10.62
N GLY A 250 -2.17 6.06 9.81
CA GLY A 250 -1.15 6.92 9.23
C GLY A 250 -1.73 8.00 8.32
N ARG A 251 -2.68 7.65 7.44
CA ARG A 251 -3.37 8.62 6.57
C ARG A 251 -4.25 9.59 7.36
N TYR A 252 -4.90 9.12 8.42
CA TYR A 252 -5.65 9.98 9.32
C TYR A 252 -4.75 11.00 10.02
N LEU A 253 -3.61 10.55 10.57
CA LEU A 253 -2.61 11.44 11.20
C LEU A 253 -2.08 12.48 10.22
N TRP A 254 -1.72 12.07 9.01
CA TRP A 254 -1.28 12.99 7.97
C TRP A 254 -2.32 14.08 7.65
N HIS A 255 -3.58 13.71 7.45
CA HIS A 255 -4.64 14.69 7.20
C HIS A 255 -4.90 15.63 8.37
N SER A 256 -4.65 15.18 9.60
CA SER A 256 -4.91 15.95 10.82
C SER A 256 -3.74 16.82 11.26
N THR A 257 -2.49 16.39 10.98
CA THR A 257 -1.27 17.09 11.48
C THR A 257 -0.40 17.65 10.37
N SER A 258 -0.66 17.26 9.11
CA SER A 258 0.21 17.56 7.94
C SER A 258 1.64 17.02 8.09
N ILE A 259 1.86 16.04 8.96
CA ILE A 259 3.14 15.32 9.10
C ILE A 259 3.08 14.09 8.18
N PRO A 260 4.06 13.84 7.31
CA PRO A 260 4.09 12.65 6.46
C PRO A 260 4.37 11.38 7.29
N PHE A 261 3.43 10.40 7.21
CA PHE A 261 3.47 9.12 7.92
C PHE A 261 3.50 7.95 6.95
#